data_87d5bf054610163d0d72637cc385ae8d
#
_entry.id   87d5bf054610163d0d72637cc385ae8d
#
_cell.length_a   1.000
_cell.length_b   1.000
_cell.length_c   1.000
_cell.angle_alpha   90.00
_cell.angle_beta   90.00
_cell.angle_gamma   90.00
#
_symmetry.space_group_name_H-M   'P 1'
#
loop_
_entity.id
_entity.type
_entity.pdbx_description
1 polymer ?
#
loop_
_entity_poly.entity_id
_entity_poly.type
_entity_poly.pdbx_seq_one_letter_code
_entity_poly.pdbx_strand_id
1 'polypeptide(L)' 'MSNQSKPVYMKLRDMIAAAIIDGRYAEGEMLPSVRALAAEQGANPLTVAKAYQQFQNDGLVEVQRGVGMYVV' A
#
# COMPACT_ATOMS: atom_id res chain seq x y z
N MET A 1 -3.79 -16.44 -20.55
CA MET A 1 -3.58 -16.00 -20.39
C MET A 1 -3.20 -15.35 -19.65
N SER A 2 -2.76 -15.21 -19.45
CA SER A 2 -2.49 -14.71 -18.84
C SER A 2 -2.14 -13.85 -18.47
N ASN A 3 -2.18 -13.34 -18.24
CA ASN A 3 -1.82 -12.48 -17.83
C ASN A 3 -1.27 -12.19 -16.87
N GLN A 4 -1.03 -12.21 -16.63
CA GLN A 4 -0.41 -12.07 -15.75
C GLN A 4 0.86 -11.55 -15.50
N SER A 5 1.30 -10.84 -15.89
CA SER A 5 2.60 -10.24 -15.95
C SER A 5 2.68 -8.88 -15.28
N LYS A 6 1.70 -8.56 -14.51
CA LYS A 6 1.67 -7.34 -13.74
C LYS A 6 2.69 -7.43 -12.61
N PRO A 7 3.58 -6.43 -12.44
CA PRO A 7 4.55 -6.47 -11.35
C PRO A 7 3.88 -6.60 -9.99
N VAL A 8 4.58 -7.22 -9.05
CA VAL A 8 4.04 -7.46 -7.71
C VAL A 8 3.65 -6.15 -7.02
N TYR A 9 4.47 -5.10 -7.17
CA TYR A 9 4.14 -3.84 -6.50
C TYR A 9 2.84 -3.23 -7.04
N MET A 10 2.51 -3.47 -8.30
CA MET A 10 1.26 -2.97 -8.86
C MET A 10 0.06 -3.76 -8.35
N LYS A 11 0.24 -5.06 -8.15
CA LYS A 11 -0.81 -5.88 -7.54
C LYS A 11 -1.09 -5.44 -6.12
N LEU A 12 -0.03 -5.18 -5.35
CA LEU A 12 -0.17 -4.68 -3.99
C LEU A 12 -0.84 -3.31 -3.97
N ARG A 13 -0.43 -2.44 -4.90
CA ARG A 13 -1.02 -1.12 -5.01
C ARG A 13 -2.52 -1.21 -5.27
N ASP A 14 -2.92 -2.07 -6.23
CA ASP A 14 -4.32 -2.21 -6.57
C ASP A 14 -5.12 -2.78 -5.39
N MET A 15 -4.54 -3.73 -4.67
CA MET A 15 -5.20 -4.33 -3.51
C MET A 15 -5.44 -3.29 -2.41
N ILE A 16 -4.43 -2.47 -2.13
CA ILE A 16 -4.55 -1.46 -1.09
C ILE A 16 -5.47 -0.34 -1.55
N ALA A 17 -5.39 0.05 -2.82
CA ALA A 17 -6.30 1.06 -3.36
C ALA A 17 -7.74 0.61 -3.23
N ALA A 18 -8.01 -0.65 -3.54
CA ALA A 18 -9.36 -1.21 -3.39
C ALA A 18 -9.80 -1.17 -1.93
N ALA A 19 -8.91 -1.48 -1.01
CA ALA A 19 -9.22 -1.47 0.41
C ALA A 19 -9.56 -0.06 0.90
N ILE A 20 -8.87 0.96 0.37
CA ILE A 20 -9.17 2.35 0.71
C ILE A 20 -10.55 2.73 0.16
N ILE A 21 -10.82 2.37 -1.08
CA ILE A 21 -12.11 2.67 -1.72
C ILE A 21 -13.25 1.97 -0.99
N ASP A 22 -13.03 0.73 -0.58
CA ASP A 22 -14.03 -0.06 0.14
C ASP A 22 -14.24 0.40 1.58
N GLY A 23 -13.38 1.27 2.08
CA GLY A 23 -13.49 1.75 3.45
C GLY A 23 -12.81 0.89 4.49
N ARG A 24 -12.06 -0.13 4.08
CA ARG A 24 -11.28 -0.94 5.03
C ARG A 24 -10.18 -0.12 5.68
N TYR A 25 -9.63 0.84 4.94
CA TYR A 25 -8.72 1.84 5.48
C TYR A 25 -9.40 3.18 5.30
N ALA A 26 -10.02 3.67 6.36
CA ALA A 26 -10.78 4.92 6.29
C ALA A 26 -9.85 6.12 6.33
N GLU A 27 -10.40 7.25 5.96
CA GLU A 27 -9.67 8.53 6.03
C GLU A 27 -9.11 8.74 7.44
N GLY A 28 -7.84 9.09 7.52
CA GLY A 28 -7.16 9.30 8.79
C GLY A 28 -6.63 8.02 9.43
N GLU A 29 -6.98 6.87 8.87
CA GLU A 29 -6.56 5.59 9.42
C GLU A 29 -5.15 5.24 8.96
N MET A 30 -4.38 4.61 9.84
CA MET A 30 -3.02 4.22 9.53
C MET A 30 -3.00 2.95 8.69
N LEU A 31 -2.15 2.94 7.68
CA LEU A 31 -1.88 1.72 6.92
C LEU A 31 -0.94 0.81 7.71
N PRO A 32 -0.96 -0.51 7.45
CA PRO A 32 0.02 -1.40 8.05
C PRO A 32 1.44 -0.94 7.70
N SER A 33 2.40 -1.22 8.56
CA SER A 33 3.79 -0.90 8.25
C SER A 33 4.24 -1.69 7.02
N VAL A 34 5.29 -1.19 6.36
CA VAL A 34 5.86 -1.88 5.19
C VAL A 34 6.22 -3.32 5.56
N ARG A 35 6.85 -3.52 6.72
CA ARG A 35 7.26 -4.85 7.15
C ARG A 35 6.07 -5.75 7.43
N ALA A 36 5.05 -5.22 8.10
CA ALA A 36 3.87 -5.99 8.43
C ALA A 36 3.15 -6.43 7.16
N LEU A 37 2.96 -5.53 6.22
CA LEU A 37 2.28 -5.87 4.98
C LEU A 37 3.11 -6.84 4.15
N ALA A 38 4.43 -6.65 4.11
CA ALA A 38 5.31 -7.55 3.38
C ALA A 38 5.21 -8.97 3.93
N ALA A 39 5.22 -9.12 5.25
CA ALA A 39 5.09 -10.43 5.87
C ALA A 39 3.74 -11.06 5.57
N GLU A 40 2.70 -10.25 5.64
CA GLU A 40 1.32 -10.70 5.42
C GLU A 40 1.11 -11.20 4.00
N GLN A 41 1.70 -10.50 3.02
CA GLN A 41 1.52 -10.80 1.61
C GLN A 41 2.63 -11.68 1.04
N GLY A 42 3.62 -12.04 1.84
CA GLY A 42 4.75 -12.81 1.34
C GLY A 42 5.57 -12.05 0.32
N ALA A 43 5.65 -10.73 0.47
CA ALA A 43 6.33 -9.87 -0.49
C ALA A 43 7.61 -9.29 0.11
N ASN A 44 8.46 -8.77 -0.78
CA ASN A 44 9.67 -8.09 -0.36
C ASN A 44 9.31 -6.71 0.21
N PRO A 45 9.87 -6.30 1.35
CA PRO A 45 9.58 -4.97 1.91
C PRO A 45 9.85 -3.83 0.95
N LEU A 46 10.88 -3.94 0.09
CA LEU A 46 11.15 -2.90 -0.89
C LEU A 46 10.02 -2.77 -1.90
N THR A 47 9.38 -3.89 -2.24
CA THR A 47 8.25 -3.89 -3.16
C THR A 47 7.05 -3.18 -2.52
N VAL A 48 6.80 -3.45 -1.24
CA VAL A 48 5.72 -2.79 -0.51
C VAL A 48 5.99 -1.29 -0.40
N ALA A 49 7.24 -0.93 -0.09
CA ALA A 49 7.64 0.47 0.02
C ALA A 49 7.39 1.20 -1.30
N LYS A 50 7.68 0.54 -2.41
CA LYS A 50 7.46 1.13 -3.74
C LYS A 50 5.98 1.40 -3.98
N ALA A 51 5.11 0.47 -3.59
CA ALA A 51 3.67 0.65 -3.72
C ALA A 51 3.18 1.81 -2.85
N TYR A 52 3.67 1.89 -1.63
CA TYR A 52 3.30 2.99 -0.73
C TYR A 52 3.79 4.34 -1.28
N GLN A 53 4.97 4.36 -1.90
CA GLN A 53 5.48 5.57 -2.51
C GLN A 53 4.56 6.06 -3.62
N GLN A 54 3.98 5.15 -4.40
CA GLN A 54 3.02 5.51 -5.44
C GLN A 54 1.80 6.21 -4.83
N PHE A 55 1.28 5.68 -3.73
CA PHE A 55 0.14 6.29 -3.06
C PHE A 55 0.48 7.68 -2.54
N GLN A 56 1.67 7.85 -2.02
CA GLN A 56 2.12 9.15 -1.54
C GLN A 56 2.19 10.14 -2.71
N ASN A 57 2.74 9.70 -3.84
CA ASN A 57 2.84 10.53 -5.03
C ASN A 57 1.48 10.93 -5.56
N ASP A 58 0.49 10.04 -5.43
CA ASP A 58 -0.87 10.27 -5.90
C ASP A 58 -1.69 11.08 -4.90
N GLY A 59 -1.15 11.36 -3.73
CA GLY A 59 -1.85 12.15 -2.72
C GLY A 59 -2.91 11.38 -1.95
N LEU A 60 -2.87 10.04 -2.00
CA LEU A 60 -3.83 9.21 -1.30
C LEU A 60 -3.44 8.96 0.15
N VAL A 61 -2.16 9.01 0.44
CA VAL A 61 -1.64 8.80 1.78
C VAL A 61 -0.54 9.82 2.07
N GLU A 62 -0.29 10.04 3.35
CA GLU A 62 0.79 10.91 3.79
C GLU A 62 1.60 10.20 4.87
N VAL A 63 2.87 10.53 4.96
CA VAL A 63 3.76 10.00 5.98
C VAL A 63 3.64 10.84 7.24
N GLN A 64 3.41 10.18 8.35
CA GLN A 64 3.49 10.82 9.66
C GLN A 64 4.77 10.34 10.31
N ARG A 65 5.71 11.25 10.45
CA ARG A 65 7.05 10.91 10.92
C ARG A 65 6.98 10.25 12.30
N GLY A 66 7.67 9.11 12.42
CA GLY A 66 7.73 8.37 13.67
C GLY A 66 6.52 7.50 13.95
N VAL A 67 5.50 7.54 13.06
CA VAL A 67 4.27 6.77 13.26
C VAL A 67 4.02 5.83 12.08
N GLY A 68 4.01 6.36 10.85
CA GLY A 68 3.76 5.56 9.66
C GLY A 68 3.03 6.35 8.61
N MET A 69 2.31 5.65 7.73
CA MET A 69 1.50 6.29 6.70
C MET A 69 0.02 6.20 7.05
N TYR A 70 -0.71 7.23 6.73
CA TYR A 70 -2.14 7.27 6.97
C TYR A 70 -2.89 7.75 5.72
N VAL A 71 -4.16 7.37 5.62
CA VAL A 71 -5.02 7.72 4.49
C VAL A 71 -5.44 9.18 4.63
N VAL A 72 -5.26 9.93 3.55
CA VAL A 72 -5.64 11.35 3.53
C VAL A 72 -7.12 11.53 3.24
#